data_8d9fa3f19d4214156e95a1ea48b89ca9
#
_entry.id   8d9fa3f19d4214156e95a1ea48b89ca9
#
_cell.length_a   1.000
_cell.length_b   1.000
_cell.length_c   1.000
_cell.angle_alpha   90.00
_cell.angle_beta   90.00
_cell.angle_gamma   90.00
#
_symmetry.space_group_name_H-M   'P 1'
#
loop_
_entity.id
_entity.type
_entity.pdbx_description
1 polymer ?
#
loop_
_entity_poly.entity_id
_entity_poly.type
_entity_poly.pdbx_seq_one_letter_code
_entity_poly.pdbx_strand_id
1 'polypeptide(L)'
;INLYCEEGREVAAAYLAMLYSPNSPMDKYELKHRMNRYGLNPCGEILGTDFHCNLSEIHLNQLDPNNWEEQEDAFRAGALTAGALLHHRFEVARYRESRELDPIVGVSFTGLFDFFVHAFGADWLRWFVDGRPDTAEGKAFKKTEASYLMRWRKVVETTLEEYCAKHNLRVPNRSTTVQPAGTKSLLTGASSGWHPPKAQRFIRRVTFRKNDPVALACIDYGYSVVPSQSDKDEDGRLLDDPFDPRCTEWLVEIPYSTSWADIPGCDDIDIARISAAAQFDFYMQVQTHYTTHNTSATIEYREEEIDELSELIFNSITEDKGYISAALLARFDAGSTFPRLPFEPITKDEYLKLDTEVKGRRVEQDFHASLLKHDGGELFEAGPAPCDSDKCLIEGADGVAKPFSEDSMFAPV
;
A
#
# COMPACT_ATOMS: atom_id res chain seq x y z
N ILE A 1 -9.26 7.23 -19.93
CA ILE A 1 -10.71 7.43 -20.18
C ILE A 1 -11.35 7.89 -18.88
N ASN A 2 -11.90 9.09 -18.84
CA ASN A 2 -12.57 9.63 -17.67
C ASN A 2 -13.99 9.02 -17.52
N LEU A 3 -14.15 8.06 -16.64
CA LEU A 3 -15.43 7.38 -16.39
C LEU A 3 -16.44 8.22 -15.57
N TYR A 4 -16.03 9.38 -15.08
CA TYR A 4 -16.90 10.27 -14.30
C TYR A 4 -17.72 11.23 -15.16
N CYS A 5 -17.40 11.36 -16.47
CA CYS A 5 -18.22 12.11 -17.43
C CYS A 5 -18.96 11.17 -18.38
N GLU A 6 -20.00 11.70 -19.03
CA GLU A 6 -20.86 10.93 -19.95
C GLU A 6 -20.07 10.48 -21.17
N GLU A 7 -19.29 11.36 -21.77
CA GLU A 7 -18.46 11.09 -22.95
C GLU A 7 -17.40 10.01 -22.64
N GLY A 8 -16.77 10.05 -21.48
CA GLY A 8 -15.79 9.04 -21.07
C GLY A 8 -16.42 7.67 -20.89
N ARG A 9 -17.64 7.60 -20.37
CA ARG A 9 -18.41 6.35 -20.27
C ARG A 9 -18.82 5.82 -21.65
N GLU A 10 -19.21 6.69 -22.56
CA GLU A 10 -19.54 6.31 -23.95
C GLU A 10 -18.31 5.76 -24.68
N VAL A 11 -17.14 6.39 -24.55
CA VAL A 11 -15.88 5.89 -25.11
C VAL A 11 -15.51 4.54 -24.51
N ALA A 12 -15.64 4.37 -23.20
CA ALA A 12 -15.38 3.09 -22.54
C ALA A 12 -16.40 2.02 -23.00
N ALA A 13 -17.66 2.37 -23.20
CA ALA A 13 -18.68 1.49 -23.77
C ALA A 13 -18.33 1.03 -25.18
N ALA A 14 -17.92 1.96 -26.05
CA ALA A 14 -17.50 1.66 -27.41
C ALA A 14 -16.26 0.76 -27.43
N TYR A 15 -15.28 1.03 -26.56
CA TYR A 15 -14.08 0.21 -26.42
C TYR A 15 -14.39 -1.20 -25.91
N LEU A 16 -15.22 -1.34 -24.87
CA LEU A 16 -15.68 -2.63 -24.37
C LEU A 16 -16.50 -3.38 -25.43
N ALA A 17 -17.38 -2.69 -26.15
CA ALA A 17 -18.12 -3.30 -27.26
C ALA A 17 -17.20 -3.79 -28.37
N MET A 18 -16.12 -3.08 -28.67
CA MET A 18 -15.06 -3.52 -29.60
C MET A 18 -14.32 -4.75 -29.11
N LEU A 19 -13.90 -4.78 -27.85
CA LEU A 19 -13.20 -5.90 -27.24
C LEU A 19 -14.05 -7.16 -27.20
N TYR A 20 -15.38 -7.01 -27.09
CA TYR A 20 -16.31 -8.12 -26.94
C TYR A 20 -17.19 -8.38 -28.19
N SER A 21 -17.00 -7.64 -29.29
CA SER A 21 -17.74 -7.80 -30.56
C SER A 21 -17.04 -8.83 -31.49
N PRO A 22 -17.76 -9.53 -32.40
CA PRO A 22 -19.21 -9.68 -32.54
C PRO A 22 -19.78 -10.91 -31.85
N ASN A 23 -18.92 -11.75 -31.22
CA ASN A 23 -19.31 -13.00 -30.56
C ASN A 23 -19.33 -12.87 -29.03
N SER A 24 -19.40 -11.64 -28.51
CA SER A 24 -19.42 -11.40 -27.07
C SER A 24 -20.70 -11.94 -26.45
N PRO A 25 -20.63 -12.65 -25.33
CA PRO A 25 -21.82 -13.01 -24.55
C PRO A 25 -22.47 -11.81 -23.87
N MET A 26 -21.88 -10.62 -24.01
CA MET A 26 -22.33 -9.40 -23.36
C MET A 26 -23.34 -8.66 -24.23
N ASP A 27 -24.59 -8.63 -23.80
CA ASP A 27 -25.63 -7.82 -24.44
C ASP A 27 -25.55 -6.34 -23.98
N LYS A 28 -26.38 -5.51 -24.60
CA LYS A 28 -26.40 -4.06 -24.31
C LYS A 28 -26.82 -3.73 -22.85
N TYR A 29 -27.60 -4.61 -22.20
CA TYR A 29 -28.06 -4.40 -20.83
C TYR A 29 -26.94 -4.72 -19.86
N GLU A 30 -26.22 -5.81 -20.09
CA GLU A 30 -25.03 -6.18 -19.33
C GLU A 30 -23.93 -5.11 -19.49
N LEU A 31 -23.69 -4.65 -20.72
CA LEU A 31 -22.74 -3.56 -20.97
C LEU A 31 -23.10 -2.31 -20.18
N LYS A 32 -24.37 -1.87 -20.24
CA LYS A 32 -24.84 -0.70 -19.49
C LYS A 32 -24.72 -0.91 -17.97
N HIS A 33 -25.05 -2.10 -17.47
CA HIS A 33 -24.93 -2.43 -16.07
C HIS A 33 -23.46 -2.32 -15.60
N ARG A 34 -22.53 -2.92 -16.35
CA ARG A 34 -21.10 -2.86 -16.04
C ARG A 34 -20.56 -1.45 -16.09
N MET A 35 -20.91 -0.68 -17.11
CA MET A 35 -20.54 0.72 -17.25
C MET A 35 -20.95 1.58 -16.05
N ASN A 36 -22.16 1.37 -15.55
CA ASN A 36 -22.67 2.12 -14.40
C ASN A 36 -22.01 1.73 -13.06
N ARG A 37 -21.35 0.56 -13.00
CA ARG A 37 -20.72 0.02 -11.80
C ARG A 37 -19.21 -0.09 -11.91
N TYR A 38 -18.65 0.28 -13.05
CA TYR A 38 -17.21 0.23 -13.25
C TYR A 38 -16.53 1.27 -12.36
N GLY A 39 -15.59 0.84 -11.56
CA GLY A 39 -14.91 1.73 -10.60
C GLY A 39 -13.73 1.07 -9.91
N LEU A 40 -13.23 1.74 -8.90
CA LEU A 40 -12.14 1.27 -8.07
C LEU A 40 -12.66 0.55 -6.83
N ASN A 41 -11.85 -0.39 -6.31
CA ASN A 41 -12.04 -0.93 -4.97
C ASN A 41 -11.76 0.14 -3.89
N PRO A 42 -12.11 -0.10 -2.62
CA PRO A 42 -11.89 0.89 -1.54
C PRO A 42 -10.44 1.34 -1.36
N CYS A 43 -9.47 0.46 -1.64
CA CYS A 43 -8.04 0.79 -1.58
C CYS A 43 -7.53 1.55 -2.81
N GLY A 44 -8.33 1.68 -3.86
CA GLY A 44 -8.03 2.48 -5.05
C GLY A 44 -7.07 1.85 -6.05
N GLU A 45 -6.66 0.58 -5.89
CA GLU A 45 -5.68 -0.05 -6.77
C GLU A 45 -6.28 -0.92 -7.88
N ILE A 46 -7.47 -1.50 -7.69
CA ILE A 46 -8.10 -2.38 -8.69
C ILE A 46 -9.27 -1.70 -9.36
N LEU A 47 -9.27 -1.75 -10.68
CA LEU A 47 -10.31 -1.18 -11.54
C LEU A 47 -11.13 -2.30 -12.18
N GLY A 48 -12.46 -2.26 -12.02
CA GLY A 48 -13.35 -3.27 -12.56
C GLY A 48 -14.80 -3.09 -12.14
N THR A 49 -15.61 -4.14 -12.36
CA THR A 49 -17.00 -4.25 -11.91
C THR A 49 -17.32 -5.67 -11.50
N ASP A 50 -18.03 -5.84 -10.38
CA ASP A 50 -18.38 -7.16 -9.83
C ASP A 50 -17.16 -8.11 -9.78
N PHE A 51 -16.06 -7.67 -9.21
CA PHE A 51 -14.77 -8.35 -9.27
C PHE A 51 -14.28 -8.82 -7.90
N HIS A 52 -13.35 -9.75 -7.93
CA HIS A 52 -12.58 -10.20 -6.77
C HIS A 52 -11.12 -9.79 -6.95
N CYS A 53 -10.52 -9.20 -5.92
CA CYS A 53 -9.12 -8.78 -5.95
C CYS A 53 -8.20 -10.00 -5.80
N ASN A 54 -7.57 -10.42 -6.90
CA ASN A 54 -6.55 -11.47 -6.92
C ASN A 54 -5.18 -10.82 -6.96
N LEU A 55 -4.55 -10.70 -5.81
CA LEU A 55 -3.35 -9.87 -5.63
C LEU A 55 -2.15 -10.69 -5.17
N SER A 56 -0.97 -10.28 -5.62
CA SER A 56 0.32 -10.66 -5.07
C SER A 56 1.18 -9.39 -4.87
N GLU A 57 2.21 -9.47 -4.03
CA GLU A 57 3.07 -8.31 -3.75
C GLU A 57 4.54 -8.72 -3.66
N ILE A 58 5.39 -8.00 -4.36
CA ILE A 58 6.85 -8.17 -4.37
C ILE A 58 7.47 -7.12 -3.46
N HIS A 59 8.36 -7.52 -2.55
CA HIS A 59 9.09 -6.63 -1.67
C HIS A 59 10.41 -6.22 -2.32
N LEU A 60 10.43 -5.06 -2.99
CA LEU A 60 11.55 -4.58 -3.78
C LEU A 60 12.79 -4.26 -2.94
N ASN A 61 12.60 -3.85 -1.69
CA ASN A 61 13.71 -3.59 -0.77
C ASN A 61 14.55 -4.82 -0.41
N GLN A 62 14.10 -6.02 -0.81
CA GLN A 62 14.83 -7.29 -0.63
C GLN A 62 15.57 -7.72 -1.90
N LEU A 63 15.43 -7.00 -3.01
CA LEU A 63 16.03 -7.36 -4.29
C LEU A 63 17.26 -6.49 -4.57
N ASP A 64 18.30 -7.10 -5.18
CA ASP A 64 19.46 -6.35 -5.68
C ASP A 64 19.09 -5.58 -6.95
N PRO A 65 19.22 -4.22 -6.97
CA PRO A 65 18.98 -3.43 -8.16
C PRO A 65 19.82 -3.82 -9.38
N ASN A 66 20.97 -4.45 -9.17
CA ASN A 66 21.86 -4.87 -10.26
C ASN A 66 21.61 -6.31 -10.72
N ASN A 67 20.77 -7.07 -10.01
CA ASN A 67 20.48 -8.47 -10.33
C ASN A 67 19.11 -8.60 -11.04
N TRP A 68 19.15 -8.48 -12.37
CA TRP A 68 17.94 -8.56 -13.19
C TRP A 68 17.27 -9.94 -13.16
N GLU A 69 18.03 -11.00 -13.02
CA GLU A 69 17.49 -12.37 -12.96
C GLU A 69 16.65 -12.57 -11.70
N GLU A 70 17.17 -12.14 -10.55
CA GLU A 70 16.45 -12.16 -9.28
C GLU A 70 15.14 -11.37 -9.33
N GLN A 71 15.19 -10.15 -9.90
CA GLN A 71 14.01 -9.30 -10.05
C GLN A 71 12.97 -9.97 -10.95
N GLU A 72 13.37 -10.49 -12.12
CA GLU A 72 12.46 -11.18 -13.04
C GLU A 72 11.85 -12.44 -12.41
N ASP A 73 12.61 -13.20 -11.64
CA ASP A 73 12.11 -14.38 -10.94
C ASP A 73 11.10 -14.02 -9.85
N ALA A 74 11.34 -12.93 -9.11
CA ALA A 74 10.39 -12.42 -8.12
C ALA A 74 9.05 -11.99 -8.77
N PHE A 75 9.10 -11.23 -9.87
CA PHE A 75 7.90 -10.82 -10.61
C PHE A 75 7.21 -11.98 -11.30
N ARG A 76 7.95 -12.97 -11.81
CA ARG A 76 7.39 -14.22 -12.34
C ARG A 76 6.67 -15.02 -11.25
N ALA A 77 7.25 -15.17 -10.07
CA ALA A 77 6.61 -15.82 -8.94
C ALA A 77 5.33 -15.10 -8.51
N GLY A 78 5.36 -13.77 -8.43
CA GLY A 78 4.17 -12.95 -8.16
C GLY A 78 3.07 -13.13 -9.21
N ALA A 79 3.43 -13.16 -10.50
CA ALA A 79 2.48 -13.40 -11.58
C ALA A 79 1.85 -14.79 -11.53
N LEU A 80 2.65 -15.83 -11.25
CA LEU A 80 2.13 -17.20 -11.07
C LEU A 80 1.20 -17.29 -9.86
N THR A 81 1.54 -16.64 -8.77
CA THR A 81 0.71 -16.61 -7.55
C THR A 81 -0.65 -15.97 -7.83
N ALA A 82 -0.67 -14.78 -8.43
CA ALA A 82 -1.91 -14.09 -8.79
C ALA A 82 -2.70 -14.85 -9.87
N GLY A 83 -2.00 -15.42 -10.86
CA GLY A 83 -2.59 -16.25 -11.92
C GLY A 83 -3.26 -17.52 -11.41
N ALA A 84 -2.67 -18.16 -10.39
CA ALA A 84 -3.25 -19.36 -9.77
C ALA A 84 -4.63 -19.09 -9.13
N LEU A 85 -4.86 -17.86 -8.66
CA LEU A 85 -6.16 -17.47 -8.09
C LEU A 85 -7.28 -17.40 -9.14
N LEU A 86 -6.97 -17.39 -10.43
CA LEU A 86 -7.96 -17.49 -11.51
C LEU A 86 -8.68 -18.83 -11.53
N HIS A 87 -8.15 -19.88 -10.88
CA HIS A 87 -8.81 -21.19 -10.75
C HIS A 87 -9.88 -21.21 -9.65
N HIS A 88 -9.95 -20.20 -8.80
CA HIS A 88 -10.94 -20.14 -7.74
C HIS A 88 -12.36 -20.13 -8.33
N ARG A 89 -13.22 -20.99 -7.79
CA ARG A 89 -14.63 -21.08 -8.19
C ARG A 89 -15.49 -20.31 -7.23
N PHE A 90 -16.10 -19.23 -7.73
CA PHE A 90 -17.03 -18.44 -6.93
C PHE A 90 -18.38 -19.15 -6.81
N GLU A 91 -18.97 -19.15 -5.62
CA GLU A 91 -20.33 -19.64 -5.38
C GLU A 91 -21.35 -18.68 -5.99
N VAL A 92 -21.13 -17.36 -5.84
CA VAL A 92 -22.00 -16.32 -6.39
C VAL A 92 -21.83 -16.25 -7.90
N ALA A 93 -22.93 -16.49 -8.64
CA ALA A 93 -22.94 -16.53 -10.09
C ALA A 93 -22.40 -15.22 -10.72
N ARG A 94 -22.78 -14.07 -10.15
CA ARG A 94 -22.39 -12.75 -10.64
C ARG A 94 -20.87 -12.55 -10.72
N TYR A 95 -20.14 -12.97 -9.68
CA TYR A 95 -18.67 -12.89 -9.67
C TYR A 95 -18.02 -13.87 -10.63
N ARG A 96 -18.61 -15.07 -10.78
CA ARG A 96 -18.15 -16.07 -11.76
C ARG A 96 -18.27 -15.57 -13.19
N GLU A 97 -19.45 -15.06 -13.55
CA GLU A 97 -19.72 -14.50 -14.87
C GLU A 97 -18.85 -13.28 -15.16
N SER A 98 -18.70 -12.38 -14.18
CA SER A 98 -17.84 -11.22 -14.31
C SER A 98 -16.39 -11.60 -14.61
N ARG A 99 -15.85 -12.60 -13.92
CA ARG A 99 -14.48 -13.07 -14.18
C ARG A 99 -14.31 -13.74 -15.55
N GLU A 100 -15.32 -14.43 -16.03
CA GLU A 100 -15.29 -15.02 -17.37
C GLU A 100 -15.28 -13.94 -18.46
N LEU A 101 -16.00 -12.85 -18.24
CA LEU A 101 -16.09 -11.72 -19.16
C LEU A 101 -14.85 -10.81 -19.08
N ASP A 102 -14.38 -10.49 -17.89
CA ASP A 102 -13.29 -9.55 -17.62
C ASP A 102 -12.37 -10.08 -16.51
N PRO A 103 -11.55 -11.11 -16.80
CA PRO A 103 -10.61 -11.59 -15.83
C PRO A 103 -9.56 -10.54 -15.52
N ILE A 104 -9.31 -10.32 -14.22
CA ILE A 104 -8.31 -9.38 -13.72
C ILE A 104 -7.49 -10.01 -12.62
N VAL A 105 -6.23 -9.63 -12.54
CA VAL A 105 -5.33 -9.90 -11.42
C VAL A 105 -4.51 -8.64 -11.14
N GLY A 106 -3.85 -8.58 -9.98
CA GLY A 106 -3.01 -7.46 -9.62
C GLY A 106 -1.69 -7.93 -9.03
N VAL A 107 -0.62 -7.90 -9.81
CA VAL A 107 0.73 -8.05 -9.30
C VAL A 107 1.21 -6.69 -8.85
N SER A 108 1.50 -6.56 -7.54
CA SER A 108 1.90 -5.33 -6.87
C SER A 108 3.34 -5.43 -6.39
N PHE A 109 3.87 -4.32 -5.98
CA PHE A 109 5.14 -4.24 -5.25
C PHE A 109 5.05 -3.25 -4.10
N THR A 110 5.99 -3.35 -3.16
CA THR A 110 6.23 -2.40 -2.07
C THR A 110 7.72 -2.11 -1.96
N GLY A 111 8.10 -0.97 -1.36
CA GLY A 111 9.50 -0.57 -1.22
C GLY A 111 10.13 0.00 -2.48
N LEU A 112 9.35 0.58 -3.40
CA LEU A 112 9.89 1.15 -4.64
C LEU A 112 10.85 2.31 -4.37
N PHE A 113 10.50 3.20 -3.43
CA PHE A 113 11.36 4.32 -3.07
C PHE A 113 12.70 3.83 -2.52
N ASP A 114 12.66 2.85 -1.61
CA ASP A 114 13.86 2.25 -1.04
C ASP A 114 14.74 1.61 -2.14
N PHE A 115 14.12 0.85 -3.04
CA PHE A 115 14.81 0.23 -4.16
C PHE A 115 15.54 1.25 -5.04
N PHE A 116 14.88 2.37 -5.36
CA PHE A 116 15.51 3.39 -6.21
C PHE A 116 16.62 4.16 -5.48
N VAL A 117 16.50 4.37 -4.16
CA VAL A 117 17.64 4.92 -3.39
C VAL A 117 18.84 3.95 -3.41
N HIS A 118 18.61 2.64 -3.28
CA HIS A 118 19.68 1.64 -3.44
C HIS A 118 20.25 1.58 -4.86
N ALA A 119 19.41 1.77 -5.88
CA ALA A 119 19.84 1.71 -7.29
C ALA A 119 20.64 2.93 -7.72
N PHE A 120 20.30 4.11 -7.22
CA PHE A 120 20.82 5.39 -7.74
C PHE A 120 21.62 6.20 -6.70
N GLY A 121 21.47 5.90 -5.42
CA GLY A 121 22.16 6.59 -4.33
C GLY A 121 21.60 7.97 -4.00
N ALA A 122 22.45 8.75 -3.31
CA ALA A 122 22.10 10.06 -2.79
C ALA A 122 21.76 11.12 -3.86
N ASP A 123 22.30 11.00 -5.05
CA ASP A 123 22.08 11.97 -6.13
C ASP A 123 20.62 11.90 -6.62
N TRP A 124 20.07 10.70 -6.77
CA TRP A 124 18.65 10.52 -7.06
C TRP A 124 17.75 11.03 -5.92
N LEU A 125 18.11 10.72 -4.66
CA LEU A 125 17.35 11.17 -3.50
C LEU A 125 17.32 12.70 -3.41
N ARG A 126 18.45 13.36 -3.65
CA ARG A 126 18.54 14.83 -3.68
C ARG A 126 17.70 15.41 -4.80
N TRP A 127 17.83 14.86 -6.01
CA TRP A 127 17.02 15.27 -7.16
C TRP A 127 15.53 15.11 -6.89
N PHE A 128 15.13 14.00 -6.22
CA PHE A 128 13.74 13.77 -5.85
C PHE A 128 13.22 14.84 -4.86
N VAL A 129 13.99 15.11 -3.81
CA VAL A 129 13.64 16.13 -2.79
C VAL A 129 13.63 17.54 -3.38
N ASP A 130 14.46 17.82 -4.36
CA ASP A 130 14.50 19.11 -5.07
C ASP A 130 13.36 19.26 -6.11
N GLY A 131 12.38 18.35 -6.11
CA GLY A 131 11.16 18.47 -6.90
C GLY A 131 11.20 17.69 -8.23
N ARG A 132 12.15 16.77 -8.42
CA ARG A 132 12.32 15.97 -9.66
C ARG A 132 12.45 16.84 -10.93
N PRO A 133 13.30 17.88 -10.94
CA PRO A 133 13.39 18.84 -12.03
C PRO A 133 13.78 18.18 -13.35
N ASP A 134 13.28 18.73 -14.47
CA ASP A 134 13.46 18.21 -15.84
C ASP A 134 14.81 18.58 -16.43
N THR A 135 15.89 18.35 -15.68
CA THR A 135 17.29 18.49 -16.10
C THR A 135 17.72 17.32 -16.97
N ALA A 136 18.89 17.40 -17.59
CA ALA A 136 19.47 16.27 -18.35
C ALA A 136 19.65 15.03 -17.45
N GLU A 137 20.12 15.21 -16.23
CA GLU A 137 20.27 14.17 -15.22
C GLU A 137 18.92 13.63 -14.76
N GLY A 138 17.95 14.50 -14.47
CA GLY A 138 16.59 14.11 -14.09
C GLY A 138 15.89 13.27 -15.18
N LYS A 139 16.09 13.64 -16.46
CA LYS A 139 15.61 12.82 -17.60
C LYS A 139 16.27 11.45 -17.64
N ALA A 140 17.56 11.35 -17.29
CA ALA A 140 18.25 10.08 -17.21
C ALA A 140 17.69 9.21 -16.07
N PHE A 141 17.44 9.78 -14.89
CA PHE A 141 16.77 9.07 -13.79
C PHE A 141 15.39 8.57 -14.20
N LYS A 142 14.51 9.43 -14.70
CA LYS A 142 13.17 9.05 -15.18
C LYS A 142 13.21 7.93 -16.22
N LYS A 143 14.14 8.00 -17.15
CA LYS A 143 14.31 6.96 -18.18
C LYS A 143 14.71 5.62 -17.58
N THR A 144 15.58 5.61 -16.58
CA THR A 144 16.01 4.37 -15.92
C THR A 144 14.94 3.82 -15.00
N GLU A 145 14.23 4.67 -14.24
CA GLU A 145 13.01 4.28 -13.50
C GLU A 145 11.98 3.58 -14.41
N ALA A 146 11.67 4.22 -15.55
CA ALA A 146 10.77 3.66 -16.54
C ALA A 146 11.24 2.31 -17.09
N SER A 147 12.55 2.14 -17.28
CA SER A 147 13.14 0.87 -17.74
C SER A 147 12.90 -0.27 -16.75
N TYR A 148 13.08 -0.04 -15.43
CA TYR A 148 12.75 -1.02 -14.39
C TYR A 148 11.26 -1.37 -14.43
N LEU A 149 10.41 -0.36 -14.36
CA LEU A 149 8.95 -0.51 -14.31
C LEU A 149 8.39 -1.27 -15.53
N MET A 150 8.80 -0.90 -16.72
CA MET A 150 8.37 -1.55 -17.98
C MET A 150 8.86 -3.00 -18.07
N ARG A 151 10.10 -3.27 -17.61
CA ARG A 151 10.64 -4.63 -17.62
C ARG A 151 9.87 -5.53 -16.67
N TRP A 152 9.62 -5.09 -15.43
CA TRP A 152 8.81 -5.85 -14.47
C TRP A 152 7.40 -6.11 -14.98
N ARG A 153 6.75 -5.08 -15.54
CA ARG A 153 5.44 -5.23 -16.18
C ARG A 153 5.47 -6.29 -17.28
N LYS A 154 6.47 -6.25 -18.15
CA LYS A 154 6.59 -7.21 -19.26
C LYS A 154 6.75 -8.65 -18.76
N VAL A 155 7.52 -8.87 -17.69
CA VAL A 155 7.66 -10.19 -17.06
C VAL A 155 6.30 -10.69 -16.56
N VAL A 156 5.53 -9.83 -15.87
CA VAL A 156 4.19 -10.18 -15.38
C VAL A 156 3.27 -10.56 -16.54
N GLU A 157 3.18 -9.71 -17.57
CA GLU A 157 2.31 -9.93 -18.72
C GLU A 157 2.66 -11.24 -19.44
N THR A 158 3.93 -11.46 -19.77
CA THR A 158 4.40 -12.66 -20.45
C THR A 158 4.15 -13.92 -19.63
N THR A 159 4.43 -13.88 -18.32
CA THR A 159 4.20 -15.04 -17.43
C THR A 159 2.72 -15.41 -17.35
N LEU A 160 1.83 -14.41 -17.27
CA LEU A 160 0.39 -14.66 -17.24
C LEU A 160 -0.14 -15.18 -18.60
N GLU A 161 0.37 -14.69 -19.73
CA GLU A 161 0.05 -15.20 -21.05
C GLU A 161 0.40 -16.70 -21.17
N GLU A 162 1.62 -17.08 -20.78
CA GLU A 162 2.09 -18.45 -20.80
C GLU A 162 1.29 -19.35 -19.83
N TYR A 163 1.05 -18.86 -18.60
CA TYR A 163 0.27 -19.58 -17.60
C TYR A 163 -1.16 -19.83 -18.07
N CYS A 164 -1.83 -18.82 -18.58
CA CYS A 164 -3.21 -18.92 -19.05
C CYS A 164 -3.32 -19.83 -20.28
N ALA A 165 -2.36 -19.78 -21.21
CA ALA A 165 -2.31 -20.67 -22.37
C ALA A 165 -2.16 -22.13 -21.92
N LYS A 166 -1.26 -22.42 -20.96
CA LYS A 166 -1.04 -23.75 -20.41
C LYS A 166 -2.27 -24.33 -19.72
N HIS A 167 -3.05 -23.49 -19.05
CA HIS A 167 -4.18 -23.91 -18.24
C HIS A 167 -5.54 -23.69 -18.91
N ASN A 168 -5.55 -23.28 -20.19
CA ASN A 168 -6.76 -22.97 -20.95
C ASN A 168 -7.66 -21.93 -20.24
N LEU A 169 -7.02 -20.90 -19.69
CA LEU A 169 -7.67 -19.77 -19.07
C LEU A 169 -7.64 -18.55 -20.02
N ARG A 170 -8.59 -17.65 -19.85
CA ARG A 170 -8.54 -16.35 -20.51
C ARG A 170 -7.46 -15.47 -19.86
N VAL A 171 -6.61 -14.84 -20.67
CA VAL A 171 -5.59 -13.92 -20.20
C VAL A 171 -6.26 -12.71 -19.54
N PRO A 172 -5.81 -12.28 -18.36
CA PRO A 172 -6.34 -11.09 -17.70
C PRO A 172 -6.15 -9.82 -18.56
N ASN A 173 -7.19 -9.02 -18.64
CA ASN A 173 -7.15 -7.74 -19.34
C ASN A 173 -6.28 -6.70 -18.59
N ARG A 174 -6.18 -6.83 -17.28
CA ARG A 174 -5.33 -6.03 -16.40
C ARG A 174 -4.61 -6.93 -15.42
N SER A 175 -3.32 -6.68 -15.21
CA SER A 175 -2.43 -7.62 -14.52
C SER A 175 -1.53 -6.98 -13.47
N THR A 176 -1.28 -5.68 -13.57
CA THR A 176 -0.34 -4.95 -12.71
C THR A 176 -1.01 -3.81 -11.99
N THR A 177 -0.65 -3.63 -10.73
CA THR A 177 -1.17 -2.59 -9.85
C THR A 177 -0.14 -2.25 -8.78
N VAL A 178 -0.41 -1.23 -7.95
CA VAL A 178 0.33 -0.98 -6.71
C VAL A 178 -0.66 -0.82 -5.56
N GLN A 179 -0.56 -1.73 -4.58
CA GLN A 179 -1.36 -1.72 -3.38
C GLN A 179 -0.89 -0.62 -2.40
N PRO A 180 -1.72 -0.22 -1.42
CA PRO A 180 -1.29 0.69 -0.35
C PRO A 180 -0.15 0.11 0.49
N ALA A 181 -0.16 -1.20 0.73
CA ALA A 181 0.86 -1.98 1.43
C ALA A 181 1.23 -1.47 2.85
N GLY A 182 0.29 -0.80 3.53
CA GLY A 182 0.56 -0.18 4.85
C GLY A 182 1.05 -1.17 5.91
N THR A 183 0.49 -2.37 5.96
CA THR A 183 0.87 -3.42 6.90
C THR A 183 1.88 -4.39 6.31
N LYS A 184 1.70 -4.81 5.06
CA LYS A 184 2.56 -5.80 4.41
C LYS A 184 4.02 -5.34 4.28
N SER A 185 4.24 -4.05 3.97
CA SER A 185 5.59 -3.47 3.88
C SER A 185 6.43 -3.67 5.14
N LEU A 186 5.77 -3.78 6.29
CA LEU A 186 6.44 -3.97 7.57
C LEU A 186 7.14 -5.32 7.72
N LEU A 187 6.70 -6.34 6.99
CA LEU A 187 7.32 -7.67 7.02
C LEU A 187 8.80 -7.62 6.67
N THR A 188 9.20 -6.69 5.82
CA THR A 188 10.59 -6.52 5.38
C THR A 188 11.17 -5.14 5.71
N GLY A 189 10.41 -4.31 6.43
CA GLY A 189 10.82 -2.93 6.71
C GLY A 189 10.86 -2.05 5.45
N ALA A 190 10.00 -2.30 4.47
CA ALA A 190 9.91 -1.49 3.26
C ALA A 190 9.07 -0.23 3.46
N SER A 191 9.30 0.79 2.64
CA SER A 191 8.36 1.89 2.44
C SER A 191 7.08 1.37 1.75
N SER A 192 5.92 1.99 2.05
CA SER A 192 4.63 1.49 1.58
C SER A 192 4.42 1.72 0.08
N GLY A 193 4.26 0.63 -0.67
CA GLY A 193 4.03 0.67 -2.11
C GLY A 193 5.14 1.43 -2.84
N TRP A 194 4.77 2.55 -3.48
CA TRP A 194 5.71 3.45 -4.15
C TRP A 194 6.07 4.68 -3.30
N HIS A 195 5.36 4.90 -2.17
CA HIS A 195 5.48 6.13 -1.40
C HIS A 195 6.87 6.32 -0.79
N PRO A 196 7.35 7.57 -0.68
CA PRO A 196 8.46 7.88 0.21
C PRO A 196 8.11 7.51 1.66
N PRO A 197 9.07 7.07 2.47
CA PRO A 197 8.84 6.89 3.91
C PRO A 197 8.59 8.22 4.60
N LYS A 198 8.00 8.20 5.79
CA LYS A 198 7.69 9.41 6.56
C LYS A 198 8.92 10.16 7.04
N ALA A 199 9.97 9.43 7.34
CA ALA A 199 11.30 9.94 7.70
C ALA A 199 12.33 8.85 7.42
N GLN A 200 13.60 9.21 7.41
CA GLN A 200 14.70 8.22 7.30
C GLN A 200 14.79 7.36 8.55
N ARG A 201 14.59 7.98 9.71
CA ARG A 201 14.53 7.29 11.00
C ARG A 201 13.36 7.83 11.81
N PHE A 202 12.65 6.96 12.47
CA PHE A 202 11.47 7.33 13.26
C PHE A 202 11.20 6.33 14.38
N ILE A 203 10.47 6.78 15.38
CA ILE A 203 9.81 5.88 16.32
C ILE A 203 8.46 5.51 15.71
N ARG A 204 8.25 4.21 15.52
CA ARG A 204 6.93 3.69 15.18
C ARG A 204 6.21 3.27 16.45
N ARG A 205 4.97 3.75 16.63
CA ARG A 205 4.10 3.34 17.73
C ARG A 205 2.99 2.44 17.22
N VAL A 206 2.91 1.28 17.84
CA VAL A 206 1.87 0.29 17.53
C VAL A 206 0.99 0.14 18.77
N THR A 207 -0.33 0.26 18.57
CA THR A 207 -1.31 0.19 19.67
C THR A 207 -1.66 -1.25 19.98
N PHE A 208 -1.62 -1.61 21.25
CA PHE A 208 -2.08 -2.88 21.82
C PHE A 208 -2.96 -2.62 23.04
N ARG A 209 -3.84 -3.55 23.33
CA ARG A 209 -4.49 -3.55 24.67
C ARG A 209 -3.43 -3.76 25.73
N LYS A 210 -3.64 -3.17 26.90
CA LYS A 210 -2.76 -3.42 28.05
C LYS A 210 -2.71 -4.91 28.39
N ASN A 211 -1.51 -5.43 28.62
CA ASN A 211 -1.23 -6.85 28.86
C ASN A 211 -1.48 -7.77 27.65
N ASP A 212 -1.58 -7.25 26.44
CA ASP A 212 -1.60 -8.07 25.23
C ASP A 212 -0.31 -8.92 25.15
N PRO A 213 -0.40 -10.23 24.85
CA PRO A 213 0.75 -11.12 24.77
C PRO A 213 1.85 -10.62 23.84
N VAL A 214 1.48 -10.01 22.70
CA VAL A 214 2.44 -9.46 21.74
C VAL A 214 3.16 -8.25 22.33
N ALA A 215 2.43 -7.36 23.04
CA ALA A 215 3.04 -6.21 23.70
C ALA A 215 3.98 -6.63 24.83
N LEU A 216 3.62 -7.66 25.61
CA LEU A 216 4.48 -8.25 26.65
C LEU A 216 5.75 -8.87 26.02
N ALA A 217 5.62 -9.58 24.91
CA ALA A 217 6.76 -10.10 24.17
C ALA A 217 7.67 -8.97 23.64
N CYS A 218 7.09 -7.86 23.18
CA CYS A 218 7.85 -6.68 22.79
C CYS A 218 8.64 -6.08 23.96
N ILE A 219 8.07 -6.03 25.16
CA ILE A 219 8.77 -5.58 26.37
C ILE A 219 9.95 -6.51 26.70
N ASP A 220 9.74 -7.83 26.70
CA ASP A 220 10.82 -8.81 26.91
C ASP A 220 11.92 -8.68 25.86
N TYR A 221 11.56 -8.31 24.62
CA TYR A 221 12.50 -8.06 23.53
C TYR A 221 13.19 -6.71 23.62
N GLY A 222 12.85 -5.90 24.63
CA GLY A 222 13.52 -4.66 25.00
C GLY A 222 12.85 -3.37 24.51
N TYR A 223 11.70 -3.45 23.82
CA TYR A 223 10.97 -2.27 23.39
C TYR A 223 10.32 -1.53 24.56
N SER A 224 10.20 -0.22 24.45
CA SER A 224 9.47 0.61 25.40
C SER A 224 7.96 0.56 25.12
N VAL A 225 7.19 0.80 26.16
CA VAL A 225 5.75 1.03 26.05
C VAL A 225 5.39 2.35 26.74
N VAL A 226 4.43 3.06 26.17
CA VAL A 226 3.85 4.28 26.74
C VAL A 226 2.32 4.17 26.68
N PRO A 227 1.54 4.89 27.52
CA PRO A 227 0.09 4.90 27.44
C PRO A 227 -0.41 5.45 26.11
N SER A 228 -1.57 4.99 25.67
CA SER A 228 -2.28 5.54 24.49
C SER A 228 -2.68 7.00 24.72
N GLN A 229 -2.91 7.74 23.62
CA GLN A 229 -3.44 9.12 23.68
C GLN A 229 -4.88 9.20 24.21
N SER A 230 -5.60 8.08 24.21
CA SER A 230 -6.95 7.96 24.81
C SER A 230 -6.90 7.89 26.33
N ASP A 231 -5.80 7.43 26.93
CA ASP A 231 -5.66 7.22 28.37
C ASP A 231 -5.25 8.52 29.06
N LYS A 232 -6.20 9.09 29.82
CA LYS A 232 -6.04 10.38 30.50
C LYS A 232 -6.40 10.27 31.98
N ASP A 233 -5.81 11.18 32.76
CA ASP A 233 -6.18 11.35 34.16
C ASP A 233 -7.53 12.11 34.30
N GLU A 234 -7.95 12.34 35.54
CA GLU A 234 -9.19 13.05 35.86
C GLU A 234 -9.19 14.52 35.41
N ASP A 235 -8.02 15.11 35.23
CA ASP A 235 -7.81 16.48 34.74
C ASP A 235 -7.74 16.52 33.19
N GLY A 236 -7.84 15.39 32.50
CA GLY A 236 -7.75 15.28 31.03
C GLY A 236 -6.33 15.31 30.49
N ARG A 237 -5.30 15.17 31.36
CA ARG A 237 -3.89 15.07 30.97
C ARG A 237 -3.56 13.64 30.59
N LEU A 238 -2.68 13.47 29.62
CA LEU A 238 -2.19 12.14 29.23
C LEU A 238 -1.50 11.44 30.41
N LEU A 239 -1.76 10.14 30.55
CA LEU A 239 -0.99 9.30 31.47
C LEU A 239 0.44 9.14 30.96
N ASP A 240 1.40 9.14 31.89
CA ASP A 240 2.82 8.94 31.57
C ASP A 240 3.30 7.54 31.96
N ASP A 241 2.67 6.90 32.94
CA ASP A 241 3.01 5.54 33.38
C ASP A 241 2.13 4.51 32.65
N PRO A 242 2.71 3.63 31.78
CA PRO A 242 1.95 2.58 31.10
C PRO A 242 1.38 1.54 32.07
N PHE A 243 1.90 1.47 33.30
CA PHE A 243 1.43 0.55 34.32
C PHE A 243 0.37 1.16 35.27
N ASP A 244 0.04 2.44 35.11
CA ASP A 244 -1.06 3.08 35.83
C ASP A 244 -2.34 2.24 35.67
N PRO A 245 -3.10 1.97 36.76
CA PRO A 245 -4.35 1.19 36.68
C PRO A 245 -5.38 1.75 35.69
N ARG A 246 -5.35 3.03 35.41
CA ARG A 246 -6.25 3.71 34.45
C ARG A 246 -5.82 3.54 32.98
N CYS A 247 -4.56 3.12 32.74
CA CYS A 247 -4.07 2.85 31.39
C CYS A 247 -4.78 1.59 30.84
N THR A 248 -5.39 1.71 29.66
CA THR A 248 -6.15 0.63 29.00
C THR A 248 -5.44 0.11 27.75
N GLU A 249 -4.64 0.95 27.12
CA GLU A 249 -3.92 0.65 25.89
C GLU A 249 -2.45 1.06 25.97
N TRP A 250 -1.60 0.23 25.40
CA TRP A 250 -0.16 0.48 25.27
C TRP A 250 0.21 0.83 23.82
N LEU A 251 1.05 1.83 23.68
CA LEU A 251 1.80 2.08 22.46
C LEU A 251 3.19 1.49 22.61
N VAL A 252 3.49 0.44 21.85
CA VAL A 252 4.85 -0.11 21.78
C VAL A 252 5.68 0.79 20.87
N GLU A 253 6.82 1.28 21.37
CA GLU A 253 7.73 2.18 20.67
C GLU A 253 8.86 1.39 20.01
N ILE A 254 8.87 1.39 18.68
CA ILE A 254 9.85 0.66 17.87
C ILE A 254 10.70 1.68 17.11
N PRO A 255 11.99 1.87 17.50
CA PRO A 255 12.90 2.70 16.71
C PRO A 255 13.20 2.00 15.39
N TYR A 256 13.04 2.73 14.30
CA TYR A 256 13.20 2.25 12.95
C TYR A 256 14.16 3.13 12.15
N SER A 257 14.97 2.51 11.31
CA SER A 257 15.82 3.18 10.30
C SER A 257 15.58 2.52 8.95
N THR A 258 15.37 3.33 7.90
CA THR A 258 15.27 2.80 6.54
C THR A 258 16.57 2.11 6.12
N SER A 259 16.47 1.12 5.24
CA SER A 259 17.62 0.31 4.81
C SER A 259 18.73 1.12 4.11
N TRP A 260 18.38 2.28 3.58
CA TRP A 260 19.26 3.16 2.82
C TRP A 260 19.74 4.40 3.61
N ALA A 261 19.27 4.60 4.85
CA ALA A 261 19.59 5.80 5.62
C ALA A 261 21.11 6.01 5.83
N ASP A 262 21.88 4.92 5.86
CA ASP A 262 23.33 4.95 6.03
C ASP A 262 24.12 4.91 4.69
N ILE A 263 23.45 4.98 3.52
CA ILE A 263 24.11 5.16 2.24
C ILE A 263 24.83 6.53 2.24
N PRO A 264 26.10 6.59 1.83
CA PRO A 264 26.86 7.84 1.84
C PRO A 264 26.12 8.98 1.13
N GLY A 265 25.94 10.09 1.83
CA GLY A 265 25.27 11.29 1.34
C GLY A 265 23.74 11.28 1.42
N CYS A 266 23.10 10.19 1.86
CA CYS A 266 21.65 10.16 2.09
C CYS A 266 21.25 10.76 3.44
N ASP A 267 22.09 10.61 4.45
CA ASP A 267 21.78 11.02 5.85
C ASP A 267 21.52 12.54 5.98
N ASP A 268 22.15 13.34 5.13
CA ASP A 268 22.05 14.82 5.15
C ASP A 268 20.85 15.33 4.33
N ILE A 269 20.06 14.48 3.70
CA ILE A 269 18.95 14.87 2.82
C ILE A 269 17.64 14.82 3.60
N ASP A 270 17.01 15.96 3.79
CA ASP A 270 15.71 16.06 4.48
C ASP A 270 14.54 15.66 3.56
N ILE A 271 14.08 14.43 3.68
CA ILE A 271 12.95 13.91 2.89
C ILE A 271 11.59 14.52 3.28
N ALA A 272 11.48 15.19 4.43
CA ALA A 272 10.27 15.95 4.78
C ALA A 272 10.00 17.11 3.82
N ARG A 273 11.01 17.54 3.05
CA ARG A 273 10.89 18.60 2.02
C ARG A 273 10.27 18.13 0.72
N ILE A 274 10.09 16.81 0.51
CA ILE A 274 9.47 16.29 -0.71
C ILE A 274 8.13 16.99 -0.97
N SER A 275 7.99 17.60 -2.14
CA SER A 275 6.80 18.33 -2.54
C SER A 275 5.67 17.43 -3.02
N ALA A 276 4.45 17.94 -3.00
CA ALA A 276 3.29 17.27 -3.59
C ALA A 276 3.47 17.04 -5.09
N ALA A 277 4.07 18.01 -5.80
CA ALA A 277 4.38 17.89 -7.22
C ALA A 277 5.37 16.76 -7.52
N ALA A 278 6.43 16.60 -6.70
CA ALA A 278 7.37 15.50 -6.85
C ALA A 278 6.72 14.12 -6.60
N GLN A 279 5.85 14.03 -5.60
CA GLN A 279 5.08 12.82 -5.34
C GLN A 279 4.13 12.50 -6.50
N PHE A 280 3.45 13.50 -7.04
CA PHE A 280 2.55 13.36 -8.20
C PHE A 280 3.29 12.90 -9.44
N ASP A 281 4.45 13.50 -9.75
CA ASP A 281 5.29 13.08 -10.89
C ASP A 281 5.77 11.62 -10.74
N PHE A 282 6.15 11.23 -9.52
CA PHE A 282 6.57 9.85 -9.28
C PHE A 282 5.40 8.86 -9.36
N TYR A 283 4.22 9.22 -8.82
CA TYR A 283 3.00 8.44 -9.03
C TYR A 283 2.70 8.25 -10.52
N MET A 284 2.76 9.32 -11.32
CA MET A 284 2.50 9.26 -12.76
C MET A 284 3.54 8.40 -13.49
N GLN A 285 4.78 8.38 -13.03
CA GLN A 285 5.83 7.50 -13.56
C GLN A 285 5.47 6.01 -13.37
N VAL A 286 5.00 5.65 -12.18
CA VAL A 286 4.55 4.29 -11.87
C VAL A 286 3.28 3.95 -12.65
N GLN A 287 2.30 4.85 -12.65
CA GLN A 287 1.01 4.69 -13.33
C GLN A 287 1.20 4.45 -14.83
N THR A 288 2.10 5.18 -15.46
CA THR A 288 2.35 5.10 -16.90
C THR A 288 3.12 3.84 -17.29
N HIS A 289 4.16 3.49 -16.53
CA HIS A 289 5.12 2.49 -16.97
C HIS A 289 4.90 1.09 -16.39
N TYR A 290 4.23 0.98 -15.25
CA TYR A 290 3.98 -0.32 -14.62
C TYR A 290 2.50 -0.71 -14.62
N THR A 291 1.60 0.18 -14.21
CA THR A 291 0.25 -0.15 -13.80
C THR A 291 -0.72 -0.28 -14.98
N THR A 292 -1.50 -1.37 -15.00
CA THR A 292 -2.62 -1.59 -15.94
C THR A 292 -3.98 -1.38 -15.27
N HIS A 293 -4.00 -1.33 -13.93
CA HIS A 293 -5.13 -0.92 -13.10
C HIS A 293 -4.97 0.54 -12.67
N ASN A 294 -4.96 0.79 -11.36
CA ASN A 294 -4.55 2.07 -10.77
C ASN A 294 -3.43 1.84 -9.75
N THR A 295 -2.59 2.82 -9.58
CA THR A 295 -1.62 2.89 -8.51
C THR A 295 -2.30 3.51 -7.31
N SER A 296 -2.51 2.75 -6.21
CA SER A 296 -3.01 3.34 -4.97
C SER A 296 -2.05 4.43 -4.51
N ALA A 297 -2.56 5.63 -4.32
CA ALA A 297 -1.75 6.80 -4.01
C ALA A 297 -2.38 7.62 -2.89
N THR A 298 -1.53 8.06 -1.96
CA THR A 298 -1.81 9.15 -1.03
C THR A 298 -0.74 10.20 -1.22
N ILE A 299 -1.13 11.34 -1.80
CA ILE A 299 -0.23 12.47 -2.03
C ILE A 299 -0.39 13.43 -0.86
N GLU A 300 0.67 13.64 -0.13
CA GLU A 300 0.71 14.60 0.96
C GLU A 300 1.05 15.99 0.43
N TYR A 301 0.30 17.01 0.86
CA TYR A 301 0.48 18.37 0.40
C TYR A 301 0.44 19.38 1.55
N ARG A 302 1.11 20.51 1.35
CA ARG A 302 1.03 21.71 2.19
C ARG A 302 0.04 22.68 1.58
N GLU A 303 -0.44 23.63 2.37
CA GLU A 303 -1.43 24.62 1.92
C GLU A 303 -0.95 25.40 0.69
N GLU A 304 0.32 25.78 0.66
CA GLU A 304 0.94 26.50 -0.45
C GLU A 304 1.11 25.68 -1.74
N GLU A 305 0.96 24.35 -1.69
CA GLU A 305 1.09 23.44 -2.83
C GLU A 305 -0.26 23.11 -3.52
N ILE A 306 -1.39 23.60 -2.97
CA ILE A 306 -2.75 23.23 -3.44
C ILE A 306 -2.97 23.63 -4.89
N ASP A 307 -2.62 24.86 -5.27
CA ASP A 307 -2.88 25.37 -6.61
C ASP A 307 -2.07 24.60 -7.65
N GLU A 308 -0.77 24.38 -7.40
CA GLU A 308 0.10 23.60 -8.29
C GLU A 308 -0.38 22.16 -8.45
N LEU A 309 -0.69 21.49 -7.33
CA LEU A 309 -1.17 20.11 -7.37
C LEU A 309 -2.51 20.00 -8.11
N SER A 310 -3.41 20.96 -7.90
CA SER A 310 -4.70 21.00 -8.58
C SER A 310 -4.54 21.17 -10.08
N GLU A 311 -3.62 22.02 -10.54
CA GLU A 311 -3.31 22.22 -11.95
C GLU A 311 -2.69 20.96 -12.58
N LEU A 312 -1.75 20.30 -11.87
CA LEU A 312 -1.14 19.04 -12.33
C LEU A 312 -2.19 17.94 -12.52
N ILE A 313 -3.11 17.77 -11.58
CA ILE A 313 -4.21 16.80 -11.68
C ILE A 313 -5.12 17.16 -12.84
N PHE A 314 -5.56 18.43 -12.92
CA PHE A 314 -6.45 18.90 -13.98
C PHE A 314 -5.85 18.68 -15.37
N ASN A 315 -4.58 19.04 -15.57
CA ASN A 315 -3.88 18.84 -16.84
C ASN A 315 -3.72 17.35 -17.17
N SER A 316 -3.48 16.51 -16.17
CA SER A 316 -3.37 15.06 -16.39
C SER A 316 -4.70 14.42 -16.81
N ILE A 317 -5.81 14.95 -16.33
CA ILE A 317 -7.17 14.51 -16.74
C ILE A 317 -7.48 15.01 -18.15
N THR A 318 -7.32 16.32 -18.40
CA THR A 318 -7.71 16.95 -19.66
C THR A 318 -6.85 16.54 -20.84
N GLU A 319 -5.58 16.21 -20.60
CA GLU A 319 -4.64 15.75 -21.62
C GLU A 319 -4.59 14.21 -21.75
N ASP A 320 -5.46 13.50 -21.01
CA ASP A 320 -5.54 12.02 -20.99
C ASP A 320 -4.18 11.33 -20.71
N LYS A 321 -3.45 11.85 -19.72
CA LYS A 321 -2.13 11.33 -19.33
C LYS A 321 -2.19 10.04 -18.49
N GLY A 322 -3.37 9.46 -18.30
CA GLY A 322 -3.56 8.19 -17.59
C GLY A 322 -3.75 8.32 -16.09
N TYR A 323 -3.94 9.54 -15.55
CA TYR A 323 -4.38 9.72 -14.16
C TYR A 323 -5.77 9.09 -13.95
N ILE A 324 -5.91 8.32 -12.87
CA ILE A 324 -7.18 7.67 -12.52
C ILE A 324 -7.68 8.19 -11.17
N SER A 325 -6.90 8.00 -10.10
CA SER A 325 -7.30 8.42 -8.76
C SER A 325 -6.10 8.50 -7.82
N ALA A 326 -6.13 9.49 -6.92
CA ALA A 326 -5.24 9.58 -5.78
C ALA A 326 -5.99 10.16 -4.58
N ALA A 327 -5.69 9.70 -3.37
CA ALA A 327 -6.09 10.36 -2.14
C ALA A 327 -5.15 11.54 -1.86
N LEU A 328 -5.72 12.63 -1.36
CA LEU A 328 -4.96 13.83 -0.99
C LEU A 328 -4.99 14.00 0.53
N LEU A 329 -3.82 14.15 1.14
CA LEU A 329 -3.68 14.27 2.58
C LEU A 329 -2.95 15.57 2.92
N ALA A 330 -3.67 16.48 3.60
CA ALA A 330 -3.04 17.71 4.07
C ALA A 330 -2.00 17.40 5.16
N ARG A 331 -0.80 17.99 5.01
CA ARG A 331 0.23 17.98 6.07
C ARG A 331 -0.08 19.04 7.07
N PHE A 332 -0.28 18.63 8.31
CA PHE A 332 -0.37 19.52 9.45
C PHE A 332 0.92 19.44 10.26
N ASP A 333 1.22 20.48 11.01
CA ASP A 333 2.21 20.40 12.08
C ASP A 333 1.65 19.49 13.20
N ALA A 334 1.75 18.19 12.97
CA ALA A 334 1.14 17.17 13.82
C ALA A 334 1.81 17.10 15.21
N GLY A 335 3.05 17.59 15.34
CA GLY A 335 3.79 17.61 16.61
C GLY A 335 3.17 18.53 17.66
N SER A 336 2.46 19.57 17.24
CA SER A 336 1.74 20.48 18.14
C SER A 336 0.38 19.94 18.59
N THR A 337 -0.22 19.02 17.81
CA THR A 337 -1.59 18.55 18.01
C THR A 337 -1.65 17.17 18.65
N PHE A 338 -0.68 16.32 18.34
CA PHE A 338 -0.66 14.91 18.81
C PHE A 338 0.68 14.59 19.49
N PRO A 339 0.74 14.49 20.82
CA PRO A 339 1.99 14.29 21.57
C PRO A 339 2.66 12.93 21.35
N ARG A 340 1.92 11.93 20.81
CA ARG A 340 2.43 10.57 20.55
C ARG A 340 2.05 10.15 19.14
N LEU A 341 2.82 10.66 18.14
CA LEU A 341 2.58 10.34 16.74
C LEU A 341 2.81 8.84 16.46
N PRO A 342 2.02 8.22 15.56
CA PRO A 342 2.27 6.85 15.10
C PRO A 342 3.64 6.68 14.42
N PHE A 343 4.13 7.74 13.77
CA PHE A 343 5.46 7.84 13.17
C PHE A 343 6.07 9.16 13.63
N GLU A 344 7.02 9.10 14.53
CA GLU A 344 7.72 10.28 15.06
C GLU A 344 9.14 10.32 14.50
N PRO A 345 9.46 11.30 13.61
CA PRO A 345 10.81 11.44 13.06
C PRO A 345 11.83 11.66 14.17
N ILE A 346 12.98 11.00 14.07
CA ILE A 346 14.10 11.12 14.99
C ILE A 346 15.42 11.27 14.23
N THR A 347 16.40 11.86 14.91
CA THR A 347 17.77 11.97 14.39
C THR A 347 18.50 10.61 14.44
N LYS A 348 19.64 10.54 13.73
CA LYS A 348 20.52 9.37 13.77
C LYS A 348 21.03 9.07 15.20
N ASP A 349 21.42 10.11 15.93
CA ASP A 349 21.94 9.93 17.29
C ASP A 349 20.85 9.42 18.23
N GLU A 350 19.64 9.93 18.12
CA GLU A 350 18.49 9.43 18.88
C GLU A 350 18.17 7.98 18.52
N TYR A 351 18.17 7.64 17.22
CA TYR A 351 17.97 6.26 16.78
C TYR A 351 19.02 5.31 17.38
N LEU A 352 20.32 5.66 17.28
CA LEU A 352 21.41 4.84 17.81
C LEU A 352 21.32 4.66 19.33
N LYS A 353 20.93 5.72 20.03
CA LYS A 353 20.67 5.67 21.47
C LYS A 353 19.53 4.71 21.79
N LEU A 354 18.38 4.88 21.15
CA LEU A 354 17.20 4.03 21.37
C LEU A 354 17.45 2.57 21.01
N ASP A 355 18.12 2.30 19.89
CA ASP A 355 18.49 0.95 19.47
C ASP A 355 19.42 0.28 20.48
N THR A 356 20.37 1.03 21.01
CA THR A 356 21.27 0.56 22.10
C THR A 356 20.48 0.25 23.37
N GLU A 357 19.55 1.11 23.74
CA GLU A 357 18.69 0.90 24.91
C GLU A 357 17.79 -0.32 24.75
N VAL A 358 17.18 -0.52 23.58
CA VAL A 358 16.36 -1.71 23.26
C VAL A 358 17.21 -2.97 23.41
N LYS A 359 18.41 -3.00 22.82
CA LYS A 359 19.33 -4.13 22.92
C LYS A 359 19.77 -4.40 24.37
N GLY A 360 19.99 -3.33 25.14
CA GLY A 360 20.40 -3.43 26.55
C GLY A 360 19.30 -3.92 27.50
N ARG A 361 18.03 -3.60 27.20
CA ARG A 361 16.86 -4.06 27.99
C ARG A 361 16.39 -5.45 27.64
N ARG A 362 16.84 -6.02 26.51
CA ARG A 362 16.38 -7.30 25.99
C ARG A 362 16.67 -8.44 26.97
N VAL A 363 15.64 -9.10 27.46
CA VAL A 363 15.73 -10.28 28.34
C VAL A 363 15.61 -11.59 27.56
N GLU A 364 14.96 -11.56 26.40
CA GLU A 364 14.81 -12.72 25.51
C GLU A 364 15.36 -12.36 24.11
N GLN A 365 16.17 -13.25 23.54
CA GLN A 365 16.79 -13.05 22.23
C GLN A 365 15.90 -13.54 21.07
N ASP A 366 15.00 -14.47 21.37
CA ASP A 366 14.04 -15.01 20.41
C ASP A 366 12.64 -14.44 20.72
N PHE A 367 12.16 -13.57 19.80
CA PHE A 367 10.84 -12.96 19.94
C PHE A 367 9.72 -14.00 19.96
N HIS A 368 9.85 -15.09 19.18
CA HIS A 368 8.84 -16.15 19.15
C HIS A 368 8.78 -16.90 20.48
N ALA A 369 9.94 -17.20 21.08
CA ALA A 369 9.99 -17.80 22.41
C ALA A 369 9.34 -16.90 23.48
N SER A 370 9.59 -15.59 23.42
CA SER A 370 8.91 -14.62 24.29
C SER A 370 7.41 -14.60 24.07
N LEU A 371 6.96 -14.61 22.84
CA LEU A 371 5.53 -14.62 22.51
C LEU A 371 4.85 -15.87 23.07
N LEU A 372 5.41 -17.06 22.87
CA LEU A 372 4.88 -18.32 23.42
C LEU A 372 4.81 -18.32 24.95
N LYS A 373 5.72 -17.64 25.62
CA LYS A 373 5.71 -17.49 27.09
C LYS A 373 4.49 -16.72 27.59
N HIS A 374 4.02 -15.74 26.82
CA HIS A 374 2.91 -14.86 27.19
C HIS A 374 1.56 -15.31 26.63
N ASP A 375 1.56 -16.15 25.60
CA ASP A 375 0.34 -16.59 24.87
C ASP A 375 -0.46 -17.66 25.61
N GLY A 376 -0.17 -18.04 26.81
CA GLY A 376 -1.00 -18.95 27.65
C GLY A 376 -1.61 -20.18 26.96
N GLY A 377 -1.32 -20.44 25.69
CA GLY A 377 -1.87 -21.51 24.86
C GLY A 377 -3.28 -21.24 24.30
N GLU A 378 -3.84 -20.06 24.49
CA GLU A 378 -5.02 -19.58 23.78
C GLU A 378 -4.53 -18.66 22.65
N LEU A 379 -4.61 -19.13 21.41
CA LEU A 379 -4.59 -18.25 20.26
C LEU A 379 -5.78 -17.29 20.41
N PHE A 380 -5.52 -16.11 20.95
CA PHE A 380 -6.47 -15.01 20.82
C PHE A 380 -6.56 -14.72 19.33
N GLU A 381 -7.60 -15.22 18.69
CA GLU A 381 -8.08 -14.59 17.48
C GLU A 381 -8.42 -13.14 17.88
N ALA A 382 -7.47 -12.25 17.72
CA ALA A 382 -7.78 -10.84 17.65
C ALA A 382 -8.83 -10.72 16.54
N GLY A 383 -10.05 -10.37 16.91
CA GLY A 383 -11.10 -10.15 15.92
C GLY A 383 -10.52 -9.21 14.87
N PRO A 384 -10.67 -9.51 13.57
CA PRO A 384 -10.05 -8.73 12.52
C PRO A 384 -10.45 -7.27 12.68
N ALA A 385 -9.46 -6.39 12.66
CA ALA A 385 -9.75 -4.97 12.47
C ALA A 385 -10.59 -4.82 11.19
N PRO A 386 -11.59 -3.94 11.14
CA PRO A 386 -12.57 -3.88 10.04
C PRO A 386 -12.00 -3.77 8.63
N CYS A 387 -10.70 -3.49 8.50
CA CYS A 387 -9.99 -3.35 7.23
C CYS A 387 -8.74 -4.23 7.10
N ASP A 388 -8.46 -5.14 8.04
CA ASP A 388 -7.20 -5.91 8.09
C ASP A 388 -7.33 -7.35 7.60
N SER A 389 -8.51 -7.79 7.21
CA SER A 389 -8.73 -9.14 6.67
C SER A 389 -9.39 -9.10 5.30
N ASP A 390 -9.11 -10.11 4.49
CA ASP A 390 -9.78 -10.36 3.20
C ASP A 390 -11.29 -10.64 3.35
N LYS A 391 -11.85 -10.48 4.55
CA LYS A 391 -13.27 -10.62 4.87
C LYS A 391 -13.80 -9.32 5.43
N CYS A 392 -14.65 -8.64 4.66
CA CYS A 392 -15.47 -7.57 5.18
C CYS A 392 -16.46 -8.17 6.22
N LEU A 393 -16.27 -7.83 7.49
CA LEU A 393 -17.21 -8.15 8.54
C LEU A 393 -18.11 -6.96 8.77
N ILE A 394 -19.42 -7.21 8.83
CA ILE A 394 -20.41 -6.19 9.22
C ILE A 394 -20.77 -6.46 10.68
N GLU A 395 -20.63 -5.45 11.53
CA GLU A 395 -21.18 -5.51 12.88
C GLU A 395 -22.71 -5.63 12.79
N GLY A 396 -23.27 -6.74 13.27
CA GLY A 396 -24.68 -6.87 13.46
C GLY A 396 -25.18 -5.96 14.59
N ALA A 397 -26.47 -5.68 14.64
CA ALA A 397 -27.10 -4.87 15.69
C ALA A 397 -26.89 -5.44 17.11
N ASP A 398 -26.36 -6.64 17.23
CA ASP A 398 -26.01 -7.36 18.46
C ASP A 398 -24.53 -7.20 18.86
N GLY A 399 -23.73 -6.40 18.13
CA GLY A 399 -22.30 -6.18 18.38
C GLY A 399 -21.41 -7.39 18.03
N VAL A 400 -21.96 -8.41 17.36
CA VAL A 400 -21.21 -9.59 16.93
C VAL A 400 -20.85 -9.47 15.46
N ALA A 401 -19.56 -9.53 15.15
CA ALA A 401 -19.08 -9.54 13.76
C ALA A 401 -19.55 -10.83 13.06
N LYS A 402 -20.33 -10.69 11.99
CA LYS A 402 -20.82 -11.80 11.17
C LYS A 402 -20.23 -11.74 9.76
N PRO A 403 -19.90 -12.88 9.15
CA PRO A 403 -19.51 -12.88 7.75
C PRO A 403 -20.67 -12.37 6.87
N PHE A 404 -20.32 -11.63 5.83
CA PHE A 404 -21.27 -11.10 4.86
C PHE A 404 -22.10 -12.23 4.25
N SER A 405 -23.43 -12.18 4.36
CA SER A 405 -24.36 -13.13 3.72
C SER A 405 -25.19 -12.43 2.65
N GLU A 406 -25.63 -13.19 1.64
CA GLU A 406 -26.49 -12.67 0.56
C GLU A 406 -27.78 -12.01 1.09
N ASP A 407 -28.30 -12.48 2.21
CA ASP A 407 -29.52 -11.94 2.84
C ASP A 407 -29.34 -10.52 3.39
N SER A 408 -28.10 -10.07 3.62
CA SER A 408 -27.81 -8.71 4.10
C SER A 408 -27.86 -7.64 3.00
N MET A 409 -27.83 -8.05 1.71
CA MET A 409 -27.88 -7.13 0.55
C MET A 409 -29.29 -6.66 0.18
N PHE A 410 -30.33 -7.29 0.70
CA PHE A 410 -31.72 -7.06 0.27
C PHE A 410 -32.67 -6.71 1.42
N ALA A 411 -32.18 -6.38 2.61
CA ALA A 411 -33.04 -5.84 3.65
C ALA A 411 -33.56 -4.46 3.20
N PRO A 412 -34.88 -4.24 3.12
CA PRO A 412 -35.44 -2.94 2.80
C PRO A 412 -35.07 -1.93 3.91
N VAL A 413 -34.64 -0.74 3.50
CA VAL A 413 -34.39 0.42 4.37
C VAL A 413 -35.70 0.95 4.87
#